data_325b5e346201dacd3692db90bb0475c5
#
_entry.id   325b5e346201dacd3692db90bb0475c5
#
_cell.length_a   1.000
_cell.length_b   1.000
_cell.length_c   1.000
_cell.angle_alpha   90.00
_cell.angle_beta   90.00
_cell.angle_gamma   90.00
#
_symmetry.space_group_name_H-M   'P 1'
#
loop_
_entity.id
_entity.type
_entity.pdbx_description
1 polymer ?
#
loop_
_entity_poly.entity_id
_entity_poly.type
_entity_poly.pdbx_seq_one_letter_code
_entity_poly.pdbx_strand_id
1 'polypeptide(L)'
;GHVDAYGMNPASYITELHCDFFIVGGEFSKEEDINIDFVDIHFSHVEKWFKPPYDLVINRDSSEHLMCFQPDEAQANITWKEKQCKLNVFCSRTVPLGVGDRETKFNYAYRFHLSSKEKYHFSWFLEVASVLRECFMYLIGTGIYTLEIKMAENFNEESDSESHSEPKQYMIYFGVDVPSYIRTDSSLYCTRYDKLKDLFSGFIERWFENRSKLDVVVSSYKEILLNDGTYEDSLFLRIVQTLEHFHGIVFDKANKYCSKTEWKAFVDWFQKNT
;
A
#
# COMPACT_ATOMS: atom_id res chain seq x y z
N GLY A 1 1.16 2.64 -27.37
CA GLY A 1 0.59 3.28 -28.56
C GLY A 1 1.20 4.64 -28.78
N HIS A 2 1.71 4.89 -29.95
CA HIS A 2 2.23 6.20 -30.37
C HIS A 2 1.02 7.11 -30.64
N VAL A 3 0.93 8.26 -30.01
CA VAL A 3 -0.05 9.29 -30.32
C VAL A 3 0.71 10.45 -30.94
N ASP A 4 0.64 10.57 -32.27
CA ASP A 4 1.14 11.73 -32.99
C ASP A 4 0.09 12.85 -32.90
N ALA A 5 0.39 13.89 -32.14
CA ALA A 5 -0.41 15.10 -32.06
C ALA A 5 -0.07 16.02 -33.26
N TYR A 6 -0.76 15.90 -34.35
CA TYR A 6 -0.69 16.84 -35.46
C TYR A 6 -1.99 17.64 -35.62
N GLY A 7 -1.85 18.96 -35.59
CA GLY A 7 -2.77 19.93 -36.15
C GLY A 7 -3.84 20.44 -35.22
N MET A 8 -3.66 21.69 -34.78
CA MET A 8 -4.72 22.49 -34.16
C MET A 8 -5.83 22.74 -35.19
N ASN A 9 -6.91 21.99 -35.04
CA ASN A 9 -8.21 22.34 -35.61
C ASN A 9 -9.16 22.65 -34.44
N PRO A 10 -9.99 23.71 -34.50
CA PRO A 10 -10.80 24.15 -33.33
C PRO A 10 -11.92 23.20 -32.90
N ALA A 11 -12.07 22.06 -33.53
CA ALA A 11 -12.88 20.97 -33.02
C ALA A 11 -11.96 20.09 -32.15
N SER A 12 -11.96 20.31 -30.84
CA SER A 12 -11.26 19.47 -29.86
C SER A 12 -11.87 18.07 -29.87
N TYR A 13 -11.22 17.14 -30.55
CA TYR A 13 -11.54 15.72 -30.38
C TYR A 13 -10.94 15.24 -29.07
N ILE A 14 -11.80 14.85 -28.14
CA ILE A 14 -11.37 14.15 -26.94
C ILE A 14 -11.22 12.69 -27.32
N THR A 15 -10.00 12.17 -27.26
CA THR A 15 -9.74 10.73 -27.41
C THR A 15 -9.62 10.14 -26.01
N GLU A 16 -10.56 9.29 -25.63
CA GLU A 16 -10.47 8.52 -24.40
C GLU A 16 -9.57 7.30 -24.62
N LEU A 17 -8.52 7.17 -23.80
CA LEU A 17 -7.66 6.01 -23.77
C LEU A 17 -7.99 5.21 -22.52
N HIS A 18 -8.48 3.98 -22.71
CA HIS A 18 -8.65 3.05 -21.62
C HIS A 18 -7.34 2.26 -21.45
N CYS A 19 -6.65 2.49 -20.34
CA CYS A 19 -5.43 1.78 -19.98
C CYS A 19 -5.44 1.47 -18.48
N ASP A 20 -4.85 0.34 -18.10
CA ASP A 20 -4.71 -0.03 -16.69
C ASP A 20 -3.76 0.91 -15.95
N PHE A 21 -2.72 1.36 -16.65
CA PHE A 21 -1.77 2.38 -16.19
C PHE A 21 -1.07 3.02 -17.38
N PHE A 22 -0.46 4.19 -17.15
CA PHE A 22 0.46 4.83 -18.09
C PHE A 22 1.71 5.35 -17.38
N ILE A 23 2.82 5.38 -18.09
CA ILE A 23 4.13 5.80 -17.59
C ILE A 23 4.51 7.11 -18.25
N VAL A 24 4.93 8.07 -17.43
CA VAL A 24 5.39 9.39 -17.88
C VAL A 24 6.87 9.56 -17.51
N GLY A 25 7.63 10.19 -18.40
CA GLY A 25 9.04 10.57 -18.16
C GLY A 25 10.07 9.65 -18.82
N GLY A 26 9.63 8.65 -19.61
CA GLY A 26 10.53 7.73 -20.29
C GLY A 26 10.18 7.47 -21.75
N GLU A 27 11.18 7.11 -22.52
CA GLU A 27 11.04 6.56 -23.87
C GLU A 27 11.42 5.07 -23.80
N PHE A 28 10.43 4.20 -23.90
CA PHE A 28 10.62 2.76 -23.94
C PHE A 28 10.18 2.22 -25.29
N SER A 29 11.01 1.38 -25.90
CA SER A 29 10.66 0.74 -27.17
C SER A 29 9.66 -0.39 -26.96
N LYS A 30 9.77 -1.09 -25.83
CA LYS A 30 8.89 -2.21 -25.41
C LYS A 30 8.77 -2.22 -23.90
N GLU A 31 7.70 -2.84 -23.42
CA GLU A 31 7.46 -3.03 -21.99
C GLU A 31 8.57 -3.87 -21.33
N GLU A 32 9.07 -4.89 -22.03
CA GLU A 32 10.12 -5.80 -21.52
C GLU A 32 11.44 -5.10 -21.24
N ASP A 33 11.66 -3.90 -21.80
CA ASP A 33 12.89 -3.12 -21.62
C ASP A 33 12.90 -2.31 -20.32
N ILE A 34 11.77 -2.25 -19.58
CA ILE A 34 11.63 -1.42 -18.38
C ILE A 34 12.18 -2.19 -17.16
N ASN A 35 13.48 -2.08 -16.94
CA ASN A 35 14.16 -2.64 -15.77
C ASN A 35 14.65 -1.51 -14.85
N ILE A 36 14.24 -1.59 -13.59
CA ILE A 36 14.48 -0.56 -12.58
C ILE A 36 15.09 -1.17 -11.33
N ASP A 37 15.70 -0.35 -10.50
CA ASP A 37 16.30 -0.77 -9.24
C ASP A 37 15.62 -0.20 -8.00
N PHE A 38 14.73 0.80 -8.15
CA PHE A 38 13.88 1.22 -7.06
C PHE A 38 12.51 1.78 -7.48
N VAL A 39 11.58 1.77 -6.53
CA VAL A 39 10.28 2.44 -6.61
C VAL A 39 9.94 3.12 -5.29
N ASP A 40 9.33 4.30 -5.37
CA ASP A 40 8.67 4.99 -4.26
C ASP A 40 7.17 4.88 -4.43
N ILE A 41 6.49 4.39 -3.41
CA ILE A 41 5.05 4.16 -3.44
C ILE A 41 4.38 5.02 -2.38
N HIS A 42 3.27 5.65 -2.75
CA HIS A 42 2.39 6.34 -1.84
C HIS A 42 1.03 5.64 -1.78
N PHE A 43 0.67 5.17 -0.59
CA PHE A 43 -0.63 4.55 -0.33
C PHE A 43 -1.54 5.50 0.42
N SER A 44 -2.85 5.39 0.19
CA SER A 44 -3.85 6.11 0.98
C SER A 44 -3.90 5.59 2.43
N HIS A 45 -4.28 6.46 3.36
CA HIS A 45 -4.55 6.15 4.79
C HIS A 45 -3.38 5.72 5.66
N VAL A 46 -2.20 5.50 5.12
CA VAL A 46 -1.02 5.07 5.88
C VAL A 46 -0.52 6.14 6.83
N GLU A 47 -0.76 7.42 6.53
CA GLU A 47 -0.38 8.55 7.39
C GLU A 47 -1.01 8.48 8.78
N LYS A 48 -2.20 7.92 8.88
CA LYS A 48 -2.89 7.77 10.18
C LYS A 48 -2.47 6.54 10.96
N TRP A 49 -1.89 5.56 10.28
CA TRP A 49 -1.37 4.35 10.90
C TRP A 49 -0.04 4.60 11.60
N PHE A 50 0.81 5.44 11.01
CA PHE A 50 2.00 5.99 11.65
C PHE A 50 1.61 7.11 12.63
N LYS A 51 2.51 7.45 13.54
CA LYS A 51 2.35 8.63 14.39
C LYS A 51 2.49 9.90 13.52
N PRO A 52 1.70 10.97 13.78
CA PRO A 52 1.99 12.25 13.15
C PRO A 52 3.44 12.66 13.39
N PRO A 53 4.16 13.13 12.35
CA PRO A 53 5.60 13.36 12.46
C PRO A 53 5.98 14.66 13.21
N TYR A 54 5.00 15.34 13.79
CA TYR A 54 5.20 16.60 14.49
C TYR A 54 4.88 16.47 15.97
N ASP A 55 5.86 16.81 16.82
CA ASP A 55 5.65 17.02 18.24
C ASP A 55 5.68 18.52 18.54
N LEU A 56 4.66 19.01 19.25
CA LEU A 56 4.60 20.38 19.71
C LEU A 56 5.29 20.49 21.08
N VAL A 57 6.44 21.13 21.13
CA VAL A 57 7.13 21.44 22.38
C VAL A 57 6.73 22.83 22.83
N ILE A 58 5.98 22.93 23.92
CA ILE A 58 5.57 24.17 24.52
C ILE A 58 6.60 24.57 25.58
N ASN A 59 7.37 25.59 25.30
CA ASN A 59 8.25 26.18 26.32
C ASN A 59 7.44 27.15 27.17
N ARG A 60 7.09 26.73 28.40
CA ARG A 60 6.26 27.53 29.32
C ARG A 60 6.92 28.81 29.78
N ASP A 61 8.26 28.88 29.76
CA ASP A 61 9.02 29.99 30.28
C ASP A 61 9.26 31.10 29.25
N SER A 62 9.23 30.81 27.95
CA SER A 62 9.53 31.73 26.87
C SER A 62 8.33 32.11 25.98
N SER A 63 7.15 31.57 26.21
CA SER A 63 6.00 31.67 25.28
C SER A 63 6.29 31.17 23.86
N GLU A 64 7.37 30.48 23.66
CA GLU A 64 7.76 29.92 22.37
C GLU A 64 7.15 28.53 22.18
N HIS A 65 6.61 28.30 21.00
CA HIS A 65 6.11 27.00 20.57
C HIS A 65 7.02 26.47 19.48
N LEU A 66 7.71 25.38 19.77
CA LEU A 66 8.60 24.72 18.84
C LEU A 66 7.91 23.49 18.28
N MET A 67 7.82 23.41 16.97
CA MET A 67 7.34 22.20 16.28
C MET A 67 8.55 21.38 15.85
N CYS A 68 8.72 20.21 16.45
CA CYS A 68 9.81 19.30 16.09
C CYS A 68 9.30 18.23 15.12
N PHE A 69 10.02 18.04 14.01
CA PHE A 69 9.71 16.99 13.04
C PHE A 69 10.46 15.71 13.46
N GLN A 70 9.72 14.69 13.87
CA GLN A 70 10.23 13.40 14.29
C GLN A 70 9.36 12.28 13.69
N PRO A 71 9.55 11.95 12.41
CA PRO A 71 8.80 10.89 11.76
C PRO A 71 9.20 9.52 12.29
N ASP A 72 8.25 8.59 12.28
CA ASP A 72 8.59 7.18 12.40
C ASP A 72 9.29 6.70 11.12
N GLU A 73 10.25 5.80 11.29
CA GLU A 73 10.95 5.12 10.20
C GLU A 73 10.79 3.61 10.39
N ALA A 74 10.63 2.89 9.30
CA ALA A 74 10.51 1.44 9.31
C ALA A 74 11.30 0.82 8.18
N GLN A 75 11.87 -0.35 8.42
CA GLN A 75 12.65 -1.09 7.44
C GLN A 75 12.30 -2.57 7.50
N ALA A 76 12.37 -3.24 6.34
CA ALA A 76 12.25 -4.68 6.25
C ALA A 76 12.97 -5.19 5.00
N ASN A 77 13.38 -6.47 5.02
CA ASN A 77 13.82 -7.15 3.82
C ASN A 77 12.64 -7.94 3.24
N ILE A 78 12.47 -7.89 1.94
CA ILE A 78 11.41 -8.57 1.24
C ILE A 78 12.01 -9.57 0.28
N THR A 79 11.57 -10.83 0.38
CA THR A 79 11.84 -11.85 -0.62
C THR A 79 10.52 -12.24 -1.30
N TRP A 80 10.45 -12.06 -2.61
CA TRP A 80 9.27 -12.36 -3.42
C TRP A 80 9.67 -13.04 -4.73
N LYS A 81 9.17 -14.25 -4.98
CA LYS A 81 9.49 -15.02 -6.18
C LYS A 81 11.01 -15.12 -6.42
N GLU A 82 11.75 -15.50 -5.38
CA GLU A 82 13.22 -15.69 -5.38
C GLU A 82 14.07 -14.41 -5.56
N LYS A 83 13.43 -13.25 -5.73
CA LYS A 83 14.08 -11.94 -5.82
C LYS A 83 13.98 -11.18 -4.51
N GLN A 84 14.93 -10.29 -4.26
CA GLN A 84 15.04 -9.58 -2.99
C GLN A 84 15.04 -8.07 -3.20
N CYS A 85 14.39 -7.37 -2.30
CA CYS A 85 14.52 -5.92 -2.17
C CYS A 85 14.47 -5.50 -0.70
N LYS A 86 14.94 -4.29 -0.43
CA LYS A 86 14.83 -3.64 0.86
C LYS A 86 13.64 -2.67 0.83
N LEU A 87 12.81 -2.75 1.85
CA LEU A 87 11.77 -1.77 2.12
C LEU A 87 12.29 -0.76 3.13
N ASN A 88 12.22 0.53 2.80
CA ASN A 88 12.39 1.63 3.73
C ASN A 88 11.11 2.46 3.72
N VAL A 89 10.55 2.74 4.89
CA VAL A 89 9.39 3.65 5.02
C VAL A 89 9.89 4.94 5.63
N PHE A 90 9.66 6.04 4.94
CA PHE A 90 10.06 7.36 5.38
C PHE A 90 8.95 8.38 5.19
N CYS A 91 9.00 9.46 5.96
CA CYS A 91 8.05 10.55 5.87
C CYS A 91 8.61 11.70 5.02
N SER A 92 7.99 11.97 3.90
CA SER A 92 8.25 13.19 3.11
C SER A 92 7.40 14.33 3.62
N ARG A 93 7.93 15.56 3.61
CA ARG A 93 7.19 16.77 3.99
C ARG A 93 7.30 17.85 2.91
N THR A 94 6.24 18.59 2.75
CA THR A 94 6.26 19.82 1.98
C THR A 94 6.16 20.99 2.96
N VAL A 95 7.19 21.83 3.02
CA VAL A 95 7.16 23.06 3.79
C VAL A 95 6.66 24.13 2.84
N PRO A 96 5.51 24.78 3.12
CA PRO A 96 5.06 25.88 2.29
C PRO A 96 6.03 27.07 2.44
N LEU A 97 6.62 27.48 1.33
CA LEU A 97 7.51 28.66 1.24
C LEU A 97 6.66 29.93 1.05
N GLY A 98 5.64 30.14 1.86
CA GLY A 98 4.77 31.32 1.77
C GLY A 98 5.00 32.28 2.93
N VAL A 99 5.56 33.46 2.64
CA VAL A 99 5.59 34.58 3.58
C VAL A 99 4.27 35.31 3.40
N GLY A 100 3.32 35.18 4.33
CA GLY A 100 2.13 36.04 4.36
C GLY A 100 0.79 35.36 4.65
N ASP A 101 0.68 34.05 4.60
CA ASP A 101 -0.57 33.37 4.91
C ASP A 101 -0.74 33.20 6.43
N ARG A 102 -1.94 33.53 6.91
CA ARG A 102 -2.31 33.42 8.34
C ARG A 102 -2.37 31.96 8.82
N GLU A 103 -2.36 31.01 7.91
CA GLU A 103 -2.37 29.57 8.18
C GLU A 103 -1.25 28.87 7.41
N THR A 104 -0.33 28.26 8.14
CA THR A 104 0.69 27.39 7.54
C THR A 104 0.24 25.94 7.62
N LYS A 105 -0.08 25.34 6.47
CA LYS A 105 -0.43 23.92 6.39
C LYS A 105 0.82 23.10 6.11
N PHE A 106 1.16 22.21 7.02
CA PHE A 106 2.21 21.23 6.83
C PHE A 106 1.61 19.97 6.20
N ASN A 107 1.97 19.70 4.96
CA ASN A 107 1.60 18.45 4.31
C ASN A 107 2.74 17.45 4.50
N TYR A 108 2.39 16.23 4.84
CA TYR A 108 3.32 15.12 4.95
C TYR A 108 2.71 13.87 4.35
N ALA A 109 3.57 12.98 3.87
CA ALA A 109 3.17 11.69 3.33
C ALA A 109 4.20 10.63 3.71
N TYR A 110 3.75 9.48 4.15
CA TYR A 110 4.61 8.31 4.31
C TYR A 110 4.78 7.61 2.97
N ARG A 111 6.04 7.40 2.58
CA ARG A 111 6.41 6.74 1.34
C ARG A 111 7.13 5.43 1.61
N PHE A 112 6.85 4.46 0.76
CA PHE A 112 7.41 3.13 0.80
C PHE A 112 8.43 3.00 -0.32
N HIS A 113 9.69 3.07 0.05
CA HIS A 113 10.81 2.95 -0.86
C HIS A 113 11.25 1.49 -0.94
N LEU A 114 11.10 0.89 -2.11
CA LEU A 114 11.61 -0.44 -2.41
C LEU A 114 12.85 -0.30 -3.27
N SER A 115 13.99 -0.82 -2.82
CA SER A 115 15.24 -0.82 -3.56
C SER A 115 15.84 -2.20 -3.65
N SER A 116 16.48 -2.52 -4.78
CA SER A 116 17.17 -3.78 -5.00
C SER A 116 18.61 -3.54 -5.49
N LYS A 117 19.49 -4.51 -5.23
CA LYS A 117 20.87 -4.46 -5.74
C LYS A 117 20.96 -4.72 -7.25
N GLU A 118 19.98 -5.46 -7.76
CA GLU A 118 19.87 -5.84 -9.16
C GLU A 118 18.65 -5.15 -9.77
N LYS A 119 18.73 -4.83 -11.05
CA LYS A 119 17.57 -4.33 -11.79
C LYS A 119 16.59 -5.45 -12.04
N TYR A 120 15.34 -5.21 -11.70
CA TYR A 120 14.24 -6.10 -12.02
C TYR A 120 13.24 -5.41 -12.92
N HIS A 121 12.52 -6.20 -13.69
CA HIS A 121 11.41 -5.71 -14.48
C HIS A 121 10.39 -4.99 -13.60
N PHE A 122 9.89 -3.84 -14.02
CA PHE A 122 9.02 -2.98 -13.20
C PHE A 122 7.77 -3.72 -12.68
N SER A 123 7.22 -4.65 -13.46
CA SER A 123 6.04 -5.44 -13.05
C SER A 123 6.27 -6.23 -11.76
N TRP A 124 7.51 -6.67 -11.49
CA TRP A 124 7.85 -7.33 -10.25
C TRP A 124 7.70 -6.38 -9.05
N PHE A 125 8.12 -5.14 -9.19
CA PHE A 125 7.93 -4.13 -8.15
C PHE A 125 6.45 -3.78 -7.95
N LEU A 126 5.64 -3.77 -9.03
CA LEU A 126 4.19 -3.59 -8.93
C LEU A 126 3.52 -4.75 -8.19
N GLU A 127 3.96 -5.98 -8.39
CA GLU A 127 3.49 -7.13 -7.62
C GLU A 127 3.84 -6.97 -6.13
N VAL A 128 5.09 -6.63 -5.80
CA VAL A 128 5.52 -6.38 -4.42
C VAL A 128 4.70 -5.25 -3.80
N ALA A 129 4.47 -4.16 -4.52
CA ALA A 129 3.62 -3.05 -4.09
C ALA A 129 2.18 -3.50 -3.81
N SER A 130 1.62 -4.37 -4.66
CA SER A 130 0.28 -4.93 -4.46
C SER A 130 0.21 -5.79 -3.19
N VAL A 131 1.19 -6.65 -2.95
CA VAL A 131 1.28 -7.48 -1.74
C VAL A 131 1.45 -6.64 -0.48
N LEU A 132 2.25 -5.56 -0.54
CA LEU A 132 2.37 -4.58 0.55
C LEU A 132 1.04 -3.88 0.81
N ARG A 133 0.36 -3.40 -0.22
CA ARG A 133 -0.95 -2.77 -0.10
C ARG A 133 -1.94 -3.68 0.62
N GLU A 134 -2.01 -4.94 0.23
CA GLU A 134 -2.87 -5.94 0.88
C GLU A 134 -2.50 -6.11 2.36
N CYS A 135 -1.21 -6.15 2.70
CA CYS A 135 -0.73 -6.17 4.08
C CYS A 135 -1.28 -5.00 4.90
N PHE A 136 -1.16 -3.78 4.37
CA PHE A 136 -1.65 -2.58 5.05
C PHE A 136 -3.18 -2.51 5.11
N MET A 137 -3.90 -3.06 4.14
CA MET A 137 -5.36 -3.24 4.24
C MET A 137 -5.75 -4.06 5.47
N TYR A 138 -4.99 -5.12 5.79
CA TYR A 138 -5.21 -5.91 7.00
C TYR A 138 -4.85 -5.16 8.27
N LEU A 139 -3.72 -4.46 8.29
CA LEU A 139 -3.26 -3.71 9.47
C LEU A 139 -4.18 -2.54 9.82
N ILE A 140 -4.71 -1.88 8.81
CA ILE A 140 -5.54 -0.69 8.95
C ILE A 140 -7.03 -1.05 9.02
N GLY A 141 -7.46 -2.15 8.38
CA GLY A 141 -8.86 -2.59 8.36
C GLY A 141 -9.74 -1.78 7.41
N THR A 142 -9.16 -1.17 6.38
CA THR A 142 -9.90 -0.42 5.35
C THR A 142 -9.29 -0.61 3.97
N GLY A 143 -10.04 -0.29 2.92
CA GLY A 143 -9.53 -0.27 1.56
C GLY A 143 -8.37 0.71 1.41
N ILE A 144 -7.25 0.25 0.84
CA ILE A 144 -6.07 1.05 0.56
C ILE A 144 -5.87 1.13 -0.93
N TYR A 145 -5.59 2.34 -1.41
CA TYR A 145 -5.38 2.64 -2.81
C TYR A 145 -3.95 3.11 -3.03
N THR A 146 -3.36 2.74 -4.15
CA THR A 146 -2.08 3.27 -4.59
C THR A 146 -2.33 4.64 -5.21
N LEU A 147 -1.80 5.69 -4.59
CA LEU A 147 -1.98 7.07 -5.05
C LEU A 147 -0.92 7.48 -6.07
N GLU A 148 0.31 7.03 -5.87
CA GLU A 148 1.45 7.39 -6.70
C GLU A 148 2.50 6.28 -6.67
N ILE A 149 3.13 6.00 -7.81
CA ILE A 149 4.37 5.22 -7.89
C ILE A 149 5.37 6.02 -8.73
N LYS A 150 6.54 6.26 -8.14
CA LYS A 150 7.72 6.78 -8.83
C LYS A 150 8.70 5.65 -9.00
N MET A 151 9.30 5.55 -10.18
CA MET A 151 10.34 4.58 -10.50
C MET A 151 11.60 5.32 -10.91
N ALA A 152 12.76 4.75 -10.70
CA ALA A 152 13.96 5.23 -11.34
C ALA A 152 14.96 4.10 -11.63
N GLU A 153 15.92 4.44 -12.49
CA GLU A 153 17.08 3.65 -12.81
C GLU A 153 18.32 4.36 -12.28
N ASN A 154 19.34 3.56 -11.91
CA ASN A 154 20.68 4.04 -11.47
C ASN A 154 20.67 4.76 -10.12
N PHE A 155 20.05 4.17 -9.12
CA PHE A 155 20.27 4.57 -7.76
C PHE A 155 21.59 3.97 -7.24
N ASN A 156 22.71 4.65 -7.46
CA ASN A 156 23.98 4.31 -6.82
C ASN A 156 24.13 5.11 -5.53
N GLU A 157 23.82 4.49 -4.39
CA GLU A 157 24.10 5.08 -3.06
C GLU A 157 25.59 5.33 -2.81
N GLU A 158 26.48 4.73 -3.62
CA GLU A 158 27.95 4.74 -3.42
C GLU A 158 28.74 5.61 -4.42
N SER A 159 28.10 6.34 -5.31
CA SER A 159 28.86 7.18 -6.26
C SER A 159 29.24 8.52 -5.67
N ASP A 160 30.36 8.56 -4.95
CA ASP A 160 31.11 9.76 -4.57
C ASP A 160 31.70 10.52 -5.79
N SER A 161 31.28 10.22 -7.00
CA SER A 161 31.84 10.87 -8.20
C SER A 161 30.98 12.07 -8.63
N GLU A 162 31.67 13.20 -8.84
CA GLU A 162 31.19 14.54 -9.20
C GLU A 162 30.34 14.66 -10.49
N SER A 163 29.92 13.57 -11.09
CA SER A 163 28.99 13.59 -12.23
C SER A 163 27.58 13.25 -11.75
N HIS A 164 26.88 14.23 -11.20
CA HIS A 164 25.46 14.17 -10.90
C HIS A 164 24.61 14.16 -12.19
N SER A 165 24.54 13.04 -12.88
CA SER A 165 23.42 12.81 -13.76
C SER A 165 22.23 12.48 -12.87
N GLU A 166 21.24 13.35 -12.81
CA GLU A 166 19.98 13.05 -12.09
C GLU A 166 19.43 11.70 -12.58
N PRO A 167 19.04 10.81 -11.66
CA PRO A 167 18.45 9.52 -12.05
C PRO A 167 17.21 9.78 -12.90
N LYS A 168 17.08 9.05 -14.01
CA LYS A 168 15.87 9.15 -14.85
C LYS A 168 14.68 8.67 -13.99
N GLN A 169 13.79 9.57 -13.70
CA GLN A 169 12.58 9.29 -12.92
C GLN A 169 11.38 9.10 -13.86
N TYR A 170 10.60 8.09 -13.56
CA TYR A 170 9.36 7.77 -14.25
C TYR A 170 8.21 7.76 -13.25
N MET A 171 7.05 8.25 -13.68
CA MET A 171 5.85 8.20 -12.85
C MET A 171 4.84 7.25 -13.47
N ILE A 172 4.29 6.35 -12.64
CA ILE A 172 3.18 5.48 -13.04
C ILE A 172 1.88 6.08 -12.50
N TYR A 173 0.94 6.27 -13.39
CA TYR A 173 -0.43 6.66 -13.07
C TYR A 173 -1.36 5.48 -13.34
N PHE A 174 -2.22 5.18 -12.40
CA PHE A 174 -3.22 4.13 -12.51
C PHE A 174 -4.57 4.74 -12.85
N GLY A 175 -5.31 4.07 -13.75
CA GLY A 175 -6.70 4.43 -14.09
C GLY A 175 -7.71 4.01 -13.01
N VAL A 176 -7.33 4.06 -11.73
CA VAL A 176 -8.21 3.66 -10.62
C VAL A 176 -8.90 4.88 -10.05
N ASP A 177 -10.23 4.89 -10.08
CA ASP A 177 -11.02 5.87 -9.34
C ASP A 177 -10.85 5.61 -7.84
N VAL A 178 -10.09 6.50 -7.20
CA VAL A 178 -10.02 6.50 -5.73
C VAL A 178 -11.35 7.06 -5.24
N PRO A 179 -12.13 6.30 -4.46
CA PRO A 179 -13.41 6.78 -3.96
C PRO A 179 -13.24 8.13 -3.25
N SER A 180 -14.11 9.09 -3.60
CA SER A 180 -14.08 10.44 -3.01
C SER A 180 -14.37 10.43 -1.50
N TYR A 181 -15.04 9.40 -1.04
CA TYR A 181 -15.31 9.16 0.38
C TYR A 181 -14.62 7.87 0.82
N ILE A 182 -13.56 8.03 1.58
CA ILE A 182 -12.88 6.92 2.22
C ILE A 182 -13.16 7.05 3.72
N ARG A 183 -13.73 5.99 4.30
CA ARG A 183 -14.03 5.93 5.73
C ARG A 183 -12.72 6.03 6.52
N THR A 184 -12.48 7.18 7.13
CA THR A 184 -11.20 7.52 7.76
C THR A 184 -11.22 7.44 9.27
N ASP A 185 -12.15 6.71 9.85
CA ASP A 185 -12.21 6.57 11.30
C ASP A 185 -11.05 5.72 11.82
N SER A 186 -10.08 6.37 12.43
CA SER A 186 -8.89 5.71 12.98
C SER A 186 -9.19 4.80 14.17
N SER A 187 -10.40 4.86 14.74
CA SER A 187 -10.84 3.97 15.83
C SER A 187 -11.01 2.52 15.36
N LEU A 188 -11.12 2.31 14.06
CA LEU A 188 -11.31 0.99 13.44
C LEU A 188 -10.03 0.29 13.02
N TYR A 189 -8.86 0.88 13.25
CA TYR A 189 -7.60 0.25 12.87
C TYR A 189 -7.37 -1.02 13.69
N CYS A 190 -7.09 -2.12 12.99
CA CYS A 190 -6.80 -3.41 13.62
C CYS A 190 -5.55 -3.32 14.49
N THR A 191 -4.57 -2.52 14.06
CA THR A 191 -3.37 -2.20 14.85
C THR A 191 -2.81 -0.84 14.44
N ARG A 192 -1.83 -0.34 15.18
CA ARG A 192 -1.09 0.89 14.91
C ARG A 192 0.40 0.60 14.90
N TYR A 193 1.18 1.44 14.23
CA TYR A 193 2.63 1.27 14.11
C TYR A 193 3.34 1.18 15.46
N ASP A 194 2.97 1.99 16.44
CA ASP A 194 3.56 1.99 17.78
C ASP A 194 3.49 0.61 18.48
N LYS A 195 2.50 -0.21 18.14
CA LYS A 195 2.34 -1.58 18.65
C LYS A 195 3.15 -2.62 17.86
N LEU A 196 3.48 -2.32 16.63
CA LEU A 196 4.15 -3.25 15.71
C LEU A 196 5.62 -2.87 15.48
N LYS A 197 6.06 -1.70 15.92
CA LYS A 197 7.38 -1.12 15.61
C LYS A 197 8.54 -2.10 15.74
N ASP A 198 8.65 -2.76 16.88
CA ASP A 198 9.74 -3.68 17.19
C ASP A 198 9.65 -5.02 16.41
N LEU A 199 8.48 -5.33 15.88
CA LEU A 199 8.20 -6.56 15.14
C LEU A 199 8.01 -6.33 13.64
N PHE A 200 8.07 -5.08 13.18
CA PHE A 200 7.68 -4.68 11.83
C PHE A 200 8.43 -5.47 10.75
N SER A 201 9.75 -5.53 10.83
CA SER A 201 10.56 -6.26 9.84
C SER A 201 10.14 -7.73 9.76
N GLY A 202 10.15 -8.44 10.88
CA GLY A 202 9.78 -9.84 10.91
C GLY A 202 8.32 -10.10 10.53
N PHE A 203 7.41 -9.14 10.77
CA PHE A 203 6.04 -9.23 10.34
C PHE A 203 5.93 -9.13 8.80
N ILE A 204 6.58 -8.15 8.19
CA ILE A 204 6.60 -7.98 6.73
C ILE A 204 7.23 -9.19 6.05
N GLU A 205 8.38 -9.67 6.53
CA GLU A 205 9.05 -10.87 6.01
C GLU A 205 8.10 -12.08 6.01
N ARG A 206 7.47 -12.37 7.16
CA ARG A 206 6.51 -13.48 7.30
C ARG A 206 5.25 -13.29 6.45
N TRP A 207 4.80 -12.07 6.26
CA TRP A 207 3.69 -11.78 5.37
C TRP A 207 3.98 -12.24 3.94
N PHE A 208 5.14 -11.84 3.40
CA PHE A 208 5.57 -12.24 2.06
C PHE A 208 5.80 -13.75 1.93
N GLU A 209 6.46 -14.37 2.92
CA GLU A 209 6.68 -15.83 2.95
C GLU A 209 5.38 -16.65 2.91
N ASN A 210 4.35 -16.16 3.58
CA ASN A 210 3.08 -16.89 3.71
C ASN A 210 1.98 -16.39 2.76
N ARG A 211 2.22 -15.34 1.98
CA ARG A 211 1.21 -14.70 1.13
C ARG A 211 0.50 -15.72 0.21
N SER A 212 1.25 -16.62 -0.41
CA SER A 212 0.68 -17.65 -1.32
C SER A 212 -0.23 -18.63 -0.58
N LYS A 213 0.10 -18.98 0.67
CA LYS A 213 -0.75 -19.85 1.49
C LYS A 213 -2.05 -19.16 1.92
N LEU A 214 -1.99 -17.83 2.09
CA LEU A 214 -3.11 -17.02 2.54
C LEU A 214 -3.93 -16.44 1.38
N ASP A 215 -3.66 -16.82 0.12
CA ASP A 215 -4.22 -16.16 -1.06
C ASP A 215 -5.76 -16.08 -1.04
N VAL A 216 -6.44 -17.17 -0.73
CA VAL A 216 -7.91 -17.19 -0.64
C VAL A 216 -8.42 -16.27 0.46
N VAL A 217 -7.77 -16.28 1.63
CA VAL A 217 -8.13 -15.45 2.78
C VAL A 217 -7.94 -13.97 2.45
N VAL A 218 -6.79 -13.63 1.87
CA VAL A 218 -6.45 -12.26 1.49
C VAL A 218 -7.41 -11.73 0.41
N SER A 219 -7.67 -12.52 -0.63
CA SER A 219 -8.58 -12.13 -1.71
C SER A 219 -10.00 -11.91 -1.21
N SER A 220 -10.51 -12.82 -0.38
CA SER A 220 -11.86 -12.66 0.22
C SER A 220 -11.97 -11.43 1.11
N TYR A 221 -10.96 -11.16 1.95
CA TYR A 221 -10.96 -10.00 2.82
C TYR A 221 -10.84 -8.68 2.03
N LYS A 222 -10.01 -8.67 0.99
CA LYS A 222 -9.88 -7.55 0.07
C LYS A 222 -11.21 -7.20 -0.59
N GLU A 223 -11.95 -8.19 -1.07
CA GLU A 223 -13.30 -7.98 -1.61
C GLU A 223 -14.25 -7.36 -0.58
N ILE A 224 -14.18 -7.82 0.68
CA ILE A 224 -14.97 -7.25 1.77
C ILE A 224 -14.67 -5.77 1.99
N LEU A 225 -13.39 -5.40 1.97
CA LEU A 225 -12.96 -4.03 2.24
C LEU A 225 -13.17 -3.06 1.06
N LEU A 226 -13.22 -3.56 -0.17
CA LEU A 226 -13.36 -2.73 -1.37
C LEU A 226 -14.79 -2.62 -1.89
N ASN A 227 -15.70 -3.50 -1.46
CA ASN A 227 -17.09 -3.52 -1.93
C ASN A 227 -18.04 -2.87 -0.92
N ASP A 228 -18.26 -1.57 -1.06
CA ASP A 228 -19.18 -0.80 -0.20
C ASP A 228 -20.67 -1.10 -0.43
N GLY A 229 -21.03 -1.92 -1.41
CA GLY A 229 -22.42 -2.17 -1.82
C GLY A 229 -22.96 -3.57 -1.52
N THR A 230 -22.25 -4.38 -0.76
CA THR A 230 -22.69 -5.77 -0.48
C THR A 230 -23.73 -5.80 0.63
N TYR A 231 -24.81 -6.57 0.44
CA TYR A 231 -25.80 -6.82 1.50
C TYR A 231 -25.13 -7.40 2.74
N GLU A 232 -25.55 -6.94 3.94
CA GLU A 232 -24.96 -7.33 5.23
C GLU A 232 -24.91 -8.86 5.42
N ASP A 233 -25.93 -9.59 4.97
CA ASP A 233 -25.96 -11.06 5.06
C ASP A 233 -24.86 -11.73 4.22
N SER A 234 -24.61 -11.21 3.02
CA SER A 234 -23.57 -11.71 2.14
C SER A 234 -22.17 -11.40 2.70
N LEU A 235 -22.03 -10.24 3.33
CA LEU A 235 -20.81 -9.84 4.01
C LEU A 235 -20.50 -10.76 5.20
N PHE A 236 -21.48 -11.02 6.04
CA PHE A 236 -21.34 -11.95 7.17
C PHE A 236 -20.93 -13.35 6.72
N LEU A 237 -21.58 -13.90 5.70
CA LEU A 237 -21.25 -15.21 5.16
C LEU A 237 -19.82 -15.26 4.62
N ARG A 238 -19.38 -14.23 3.92
CA ARG A 238 -17.99 -14.13 3.42
C ARG A 238 -16.97 -14.07 4.56
N ILE A 239 -17.27 -13.32 5.63
CA ILE A 239 -16.40 -13.26 6.81
C ILE A 239 -16.26 -14.66 7.42
N VAL A 240 -17.38 -15.37 7.62
CA VAL A 240 -17.37 -16.73 8.18
C VAL A 240 -16.56 -17.67 7.31
N GLN A 241 -16.79 -17.69 6.00
CA GLN A 241 -16.02 -18.51 5.05
C GLN A 241 -14.53 -18.18 5.06
N THR A 242 -14.18 -16.89 5.15
CA THR A 242 -12.77 -16.44 5.24
C THR A 242 -12.11 -16.94 6.52
N LEU A 243 -12.80 -16.88 7.65
CA LEU A 243 -12.32 -17.40 8.93
C LEU A 243 -12.18 -18.92 8.93
N GLU A 244 -13.10 -19.65 8.30
CA GLU A 244 -13.02 -21.11 8.13
C GLU A 244 -11.80 -21.51 7.27
N HIS A 245 -11.54 -20.78 6.17
CA HIS A 245 -10.35 -21.00 5.35
C HIS A 245 -9.06 -20.71 6.12
N PHE A 246 -9.01 -19.58 6.81
CA PHE A 246 -7.86 -19.23 7.64
C PHE A 246 -7.59 -20.30 8.70
N HIS A 247 -8.64 -20.73 9.39
CA HIS A 247 -8.54 -21.79 10.38
C HIS A 247 -8.01 -23.10 9.76
N GLY A 248 -8.50 -23.46 8.57
CA GLY A 248 -8.04 -24.66 7.86
C GLY A 248 -6.58 -24.62 7.41
N ILE A 249 -6.02 -23.38 7.24
CA ILE A 249 -4.61 -23.17 6.87
C ILE A 249 -3.71 -23.22 8.12
N VAL A 250 -4.13 -22.55 9.20
CA VAL A 250 -3.31 -22.38 10.41
C VAL A 250 -3.37 -23.58 11.33
N PHE A 251 -4.54 -24.18 11.47
CA PHE A 251 -4.76 -25.33 12.35
C PHE A 251 -4.91 -26.58 11.50
N ASP A 252 -3.94 -27.46 11.60
CA ASP A 252 -3.94 -28.72 10.85
C ASP A 252 -5.28 -29.44 10.98
N LYS A 253 -5.75 -30.06 9.89
CA LYS A 253 -7.08 -30.72 9.75
C LYS A 253 -7.44 -31.73 10.86
N ALA A 254 -6.49 -32.06 11.73
CA ALA A 254 -6.68 -32.97 12.85
C ALA A 254 -7.60 -32.42 13.96
N ASN A 255 -7.70 -31.12 14.14
CA ASN A 255 -8.54 -30.48 15.15
C ASN A 255 -9.88 -30.05 14.58
N LYS A 256 -10.77 -30.99 14.31
CA LYS A 256 -12.16 -30.67 14.05
C LYS A 256 -12.80 -30.21 15.35
N TYR A 257 -13.31 -28.97 15.39
CA TYR A 257 -14.03 -28.43 16.55
C TYR A 257 -15.28 -29.24 16.92
N CYS A 258 -15.83 -29.99 15.98
CA CYS A 258 -16.92 -30.92 16.23
C CYS A 258 -16.80 -32.13 15.31
N SER A 259 -17.33 -33.27 15.74
CA SER A 259 -17.46 -34.45 14.92
C SER A 259 -18.44 -34.21 13.76
N LYS A 260 -18.37 -35.03 12.70
CA LYS A 260 -19.38 -34.96 11.61
C LYS A 260 -20.81 -35.12 12.13
N THR A 261 -20.99 -35.85 13.21
CA THR A 261 -22.28 -36.10 13.85
C THR A 261 -22.81 -34.84 14.55
N GLU A 262 -21.93 -34.15 15.29
CA GLU A 262 -22.30 -32.87 15.94
C GLU A 262 -22.58 -31.79 14.93
N TRP A 263 -21.78 -31.69 13.86
CA TRP A 263 -22.03 -30.76 12.79
C TRP A 263 -23.37 -31.02 12.11
N LYS A 264 -23.68 -32.27 11.79
CA LYS A 264 -24.95 -32.64 11.21
C LYS A 264 -26.13 -32.31 12.11
N ALA A 265 -26.01 -32.61 13.41
CA ALA A 265 -27.03 -32.25 14.41
C ALA A 265 -27.24 -30.73 14.50
N PHE A 266 -26.17 -29.93 14.42
CA PHE A 266 -26.26 -28.46 14.38
C PHE A 266 -26.99 -27.98 13.11
N VAL A 267 -26.62 -28.49 11.92
CA VAL A 267 -27.27 -28.14 10.67
C VAL A 267 -28.75 -28.52 10.67
N ASP A 268 -29.11 -29.72 11.13
CA ASP A 268 -30.49 -30.19 11.26
C ASP A 268 -31.30 -29.34 12.24
N TRP A 269 -30.69 -28.90 13.34
CA TRP A 269 -31.30 -27.99 14.31
C TRP A 269 -31.55 -26.63 13.68
N PHE A 270 -30.55 -26.06 12.98
CA PHE A 270 -30.64 -24.76 12.33
C PHE A 270 -31.77 -24.73 11.28
N GLN A 271 -31.83 -25.78 10.42
CA GLN A 271 -32.88 -25.90 9.39
C GLN A 271 -34.31 -26.05 9.94
N LYS A 272 -34.44 -26.52 11.20
CA LYS A 272 -35.75 -26.67 11.83
C LYS A 272 -36.24 -25.43 12.57
N ASN A 273 -35.33 -24.47 12.84
CA ASN A 273 -35.61 -23.29 13.66
C ASN A 273 -35.49 -21.96 12.87
N THR A 274 -35.15 -22.05 11.59
CA THR A 274 -35.22 -20.96 10.61
C THR A 274 -36.34 -21.22 9.60
#